data_05e8450e76a3b897452622408b085a68
#
_entry.id   05e8450e76a3b897452622408b085a68
#
_cell.length_a   1.000
_cell.length_b   1.000
_cell.length_c   1.000
_cell.angle_alpha   90.00
_cell.angle_beta   90.00
_cell.angle_gamma   90.00
#
_symmetry.space_group_name_H-M   'P 1'
#
loop_
_entity.id
_entity.type
_entity.pdbx_description
1 polymer ?
#
loop_
_entity_poly.entity_id
_entity_poly.type
_entity_poly.pdbx_seq_one_letter_code
_entity_poly.pdbx_strand_id
1 'polypeptide(L)'
;MTKELERELKKLYCQIYGEEKAEQLLKAVMEMIKNNQQENTGRWLTQRDVVLITYGDSITDGETPALKVLNDFLKKYVADAISAVHILPMFPYTSDDGFSV
;
A
#
# COMPACT_ATOMS: atom_id res chain seq x y z
N MET A 1 -0.19 17.15 6.00
CA MET A 1 0.97 17.36 5.09
C MET A 1 1.34 18.83 5.10
N THR A 2 2.62 19.16 5.13
CA THR A 2 3.09 20.53 5.10
C THR A 2 2.98 21.14 3.70
N LYS A 3 2.85 22.48 3.60
CA LYS A 3 2.82 23.17 2.29
C LYS A 3 4.11 22.98 1.48
N GLU A 4 5.23 22.76 2.17
CA GLU A 4 6.53 22.49 1.55
C GLU A 4 6.53 21.12 0.86
N LEU A 5 6.05 20.09 1.56
CA LEU A 5 5.95 18.74 1.03
C LEU A 5 4.96 18.67 -0.15
N GLU A 6 3.85 19.40 -0.07
CA GLU A 6 2.90 19.52 -1.18
C GLU A 6 3.54 20.14 -2.44
N ARG A 7 4.37 21.18 -2.26
CA ARG A 7 5.10 21.83 -3.33
C ARG A 7 6.12 20.89 -3.98
N GLU A 8 6.88 20.14 -3.16
CA GLU A 8 7.84 19.17 -3.66
C GLU A 8 7.14 18.03 -4.42
N LEU A 9 6.03 17.54 -3.92
CA LEU A 9 5.23 16.51 -4.58
C LEU A 9 4.70 17.00 -5.94
N LYS A 10 4.18 18.23 -6.00
CA LYS A 10 3.75 18.84 -7.26
C LYS A 10 4.88 18.91 -8.28
N LYS A 11 6.06 19.35 -7.85
CA LYS A 11 7.25 19.43 -8.72
C LYS A 11 7.61 18.06 -9.31
N LEU A 12 7.64 17.01 -8.49
CA LEU A 12 7.91 15.65 -8.94
C LEU A 12 6.85 15.13 -9.92
N TYR A 13 5.58 15.37 -9.64
CA TYR A 13 4.50 14.99 -10.55
C TYR A 13 4.56 15.74 -11.89
N CYS A 14 4.94 17.02 -11.89
CA CYS A 14 5.16 17.77 -13.12
C CYS A 14 6.26 17.17 -13.99
N GLN A 15 7.35 16.72 -13.37
CA GLN A 15 8.46 16.07 -14.09
C GLN A 15 8.06 14.73 -14.71
N ILE A 16 7.19 13.95 -14.04
CA ILE A 16 6.80 12.61 -14.48
C ILE A 16 5.62 12.66 -15.47
N TYR A 17 4.62 13.49 -15.21
CA TYR A 17 3.31 13.44 -15.89
C TYR A 17 2.94 14.69 -16.66
N GLY A 18 3.71 15.79 -16.56
CA GLY A 18 3.36 17.10 -17.09
C GLY A 18 2.45 17.91 -16.16
N GLU A 19 2.34 19.22 -16.39
CA GLU A 19 1.67 20.16 -15.47
C GLU A 19 0.19 19.88 -15.27
N GLU A 20 -0.56 19.67 -16.35
CA GLU A 20 -2.01 19.46 -16.28
C GLU A 20 -2.38 18.22 -15.48
N LYS A 21 -1.70 17.09 -15.77
CA LYS A 21 -1.94 15.83 -15.07
C LYS A 21 -1.42 15.85 -13.65
N ALA A 22 -0.34 16.57 -13.39
CA ALA A 22 0.22 16.76 -12.04
C ALA A 22 -0.77 17.44 -11.08
N GLU A 23 -1.52 18.44 -11.54
CA GLU A 23 -2.52 19.11 -10.71
C GLU A 23 -3.69 18.19 -10.36
N GLN A 24 -4.18 17.42 -11.33
CA GLN A 24 -5.23 16.44 -11.10
C GLN A 24 -4.81 15.36 -10.09
N LEU A 25 -3.60 14.83 -10.26
CA LEU A 25 -3.03 13.82 -9.35
C LEU A 25 -2.80 14.36 -7.94
N LEU A 26 -2.24 15.57 -7.85
CA LEU A 26 -2.01 16.20 -6.55
C LEU A 26 -3.33 16.39 -5.79
N LYS A 27 -4.37 16.88 -6.46
CA LYS A 27 -5.69 17.04 -5.87
C LYS A 27 -6.26 15.72 -5.38
N ALA A 28 -6.18 14.67 -6.18
CA ALA A 28 -6.65 13.34 -5.81
C ALA A 28 -5.89 12.77 -4.59
N VAL A 29 -4.56 12.91 -4.58
CA VAL A 29 -3.73 12.46 -3.45
C VAL A 29 -4.03 13.25 -2.18
N MET A 30 -4.20 14.57 -2.27
CA MET A 30 -4.57 15.39 -1.10
C MET A 30 -5.93 15.00 -0.52
N GLU A 31 -6.89 14.69 -1.37
CA GLU A 31 -8.20 14.19 -0.94
C GLU A 31 -8.08 12.81 -0.28
N MET A 32 -7.30 11.90 -0.86
CA MET A 32 -7.02 10.61 -0.23
C MET A 32 -6.38 10.74 1.14
N ILE A 33 -5.38 11.61 1.29
CA ILE A 33 -4.72 11.86 2.58
C ILE A 33 -5.73 12.41 3.59
N LYS A 34 -6.56 13.37 3.19
CA LYS A 34 -7.59 13.95 4.06
C LYS A 34 -8.60 12.90 4.53
N ASN A 35 -9.02 12.00 3.64
CA ASN A 35 -10.01 10.97 3.95
C ASN A 35 -9.43 9.80 4.76
N ASN A 36 -8.11 9.63 4.76
CA ASN A 36 -7.41 8.54 5.44
C ASN A 36 -6.49 9.05 6.58
N GLN A 37 -6.75 10.22 7.11
CA GLN A 37 -6.01 10.71 8.27
C GLN A 37 -6.25 9.79 9.46
N GLN A 38 -5.17 9.20 9.95
CA GLN A 38 -5.14 8.45 11.21
C GLN A 38 -4.43 9.28 12.26
N GLU A 39 -4.96 9.29 13.46
CA GLU A 39 -4.26 9.87 14.60
C GLU A 39 -2.99 9.07 14.86
N ASN A 40 -1.86 9.75 14.88
CA ASN A 40 -0.62 9.13 15.33
C ASN A 40 -0.69 8.98 16.85
N THR A 41 -1.06 7.79 17.29
CA THR A 41 -1.21 7.48 18.72
C THR A 41 0.13 7.30 19.42
N GLY A 42 1.27 7.36 18.70
CA GLY A 42 2.60 7.05 19.23
C GLY A 42 2.75 5.60 19.71
N ARG A 43 1.85 4.72 19.28
CA ARG A 43 1.82 3.32 19.70
C ARG A 43 3.00 2.54 19.11
N TRP A 44 3.78 1.94 19.99
CA TRP A 44 4.79 0.96 19.63
C TRP A 44 4.21 -0.45 19.52
N LEU A 45 4.96 -1.32 18.86
CA LEU A 45 4.65 -2.75 18.81
C LEU A 45 4.61 -3.33 20.23
N THR A 46 3.66 -4.18 20.47
CA THR A 46 3.45 -4.90 21.72
C THR A 46 3.36 -6.41 21.45
N GLN A 47 3.34 -7.21 22.51
CA GLN A 47 3.14 -8.66 22.39
C GLN A 47 1.77 -9.06 21.80
N ARG A 48 0.86 -8.12 21.62
CA ARG A 48 -0.45 -8.33 20.96
C ARG A 48 -0.41 -8.13 19.45
N ASP A 49 0.69 -7.56 18.96
CA ASP A 49 0.85 -7.35 17.53
C ASP A 49 1.27 -8.63 16.84
N VAL A 50 0.59 -8.95 15.76
CA VAL A 50 0.85 -10.12 14.91
C VAL A 50 1.06 -9.67 13.50
N VAL A 51 2.19 -10.02 12.89
CA VAL A 51 2.49 -9.74 11.49
C VAL A 51 2.32 -11.03 10.69
N LEU A 52 1.40 -11.02 9.75
CA LEU A 52 1.27 -12.08 8.76
C LEU A 52 2.26 -11.84 7.62
N ILE A 53 3.11 -12.81 7.34
CA ILE A 53 4.00 -12.81 6.18
C ILE A 53 3.43 -13.78 5.15
N THR A 54 3.23 -13.32 3.92
CA THR A 54 2.61 -14.12 2.87
C THR A 54 3.09 -13.71 1.48
N TYR A 55 3.05 -14.62 0.53
CA TYR A 55 3.13 -14.28 -0.88
C TYR A 55 1.82 -13.63 -1.35
N GLY A 56 1.91 -12.71 -2.33
CA GLY A 56 0.74 -12.04 -2.90
C GLY A 56 -0.23 -12.98 -3.61
N ASP A 57 0.24 -14.15 -4.05
CA ASP A 57 -0.51 -15.19 -4.77
C ASP A 57 -0.72 -16.48 -3.96
N SER A 58 -0.57 -16.42 -2.64
CA SER A 58 -0.80 -17.58 -1.76
C SER A 58 -2.22 -18.12 -1.85
N ILE A 59 -3.19 -17.27 -2.22
CA ILE A 59 -4.59 -17.62 -2.44
C ILE A 59 -5.01 -17.08 -3.81
N THR A 60 -5.52 -17.94 -4.68
CA THR A 60 -6.01 -17.56 -5.99
C THR A 60 -7.32 -18.27 -6.32
N ASP A 61 -8.16 -17.65 -7.15
CA ASP A 61 -9.37 -18.26 -7.71
C ASP A 61 -9.23 -18.56 -9.22
N GLY A 62 -8.07 -18.22 -9.81
CA GLY A 62 -7.80 -18.42 -11.22
C GLY A 62 -8.35 -17.34 -12.16
N GLU A 63 -9.14 -16.39 -11.66
CA GLU A 63 -9.82 -15.35 -12.45
C GLU A 63 -9.50 -13.95 -11.96
N THR A 64 -9.61 -13.73 -10.66
CA THR A 64 -9.40 -12.42 -10.03
C THR A 64 -7.92 -12.18 -9.77
N PRO A 65 -7.41 -10.94 -9.87
CA PRO A 65 -6.04 -10.62 -9.46
C PRO A 65 -5.75 -11.09 -8.04
N ALA A 66 -4.63 -11.81 -7.87
CA ALA A 66 -4.30 -12.50 -6.63
C ALA A 66 -4.29 -11.60 -5.39
N LEU A 67 -3.76 -10.37 -5.50
CA LEU A 67 -3.76 -9.42 -4.38
C LEU A 67 -5.17 -9.01 -3.95
N LYS A 68 -6.13 -8.98 -4.88
CA LYS A 68 -7.52 -8.71 -4.54
C LYS A 68 -8.14 -9.87 -3.78
N VAL A 69 -7.89 -11.10 -4.21
CA VAL A 69 -8.35 -12.32 -3.50
C VAL A 69 -7.77 -12.37 -2.10
N LEU A 70 -6.47 -12.09 -1.95
CA LEU A 70 -5.81 -12.02 -0.65
C LEU A 70 -6.45 -10.96 0.25
N ASN A 71 -6.68 -9.75 -0.28
CA ASN A 71 -7.30 -8.67 0.48
C ASN A 71 -8.71 -9.02 0.97
N ASP A 72 -9.52 -9.62 0.13
CA ASP A 72 -10.88 -10.03 0.46
C ASP A 72 -10.87 -11.15 1.54
N PHE A 73 -9.97 -12.11 1.42
CA PHE A 73 -9.75 -13.14 2.43
C PHE A 73 -9.32 -12.57 3.79
N LEU A 74 -8.32 -11.70 3.78
CA LEU A 74 -7.80 -11.08 5.01
C LEU A 74 -8.89 -10.28 5.73
N LYS A 75 -9.66 -9.49 5.00
CA LYS A 75 -10.77 -8.70 5.57
C LYS A 75 -11.86 -9.58 6.17
N LYS A 76 -12.17 -10.69 5.52
CA LYS A 76 -13.28 -11.57 5.95
C LYS A 76 -12.91 -12.46 7.13
N TYR A 77 -11.69 -12.98 7.18
CA TYR A 77 -11.33 -14.05 8.11
C TYR A 77 -10.25 -13.70 9.12
N VAL A 78 -9.40 -12.71 8.86
CA VAL A 78 -8.13 -12.51 9.57
C VAL A 78 -7.97 -11.11 10.18
N ALA A 79 -8.75 -10.12 9.73
CA ALA A 79 -8.56 -8.72 10.12
C ALA A 79 -8.54 -8.46 11.63
N ASP A 80 -9.29 -9.23 12.40
CA ASP A 80 -9.33 -9.08 13.87
C ASP A 80 -8.19 -9.80 14.60
N ALA A 81 -7.45 -10.67 13.89
CA ALA A 81 -6.41 -11.50 14.49
C ALA A 81 -4.98 -10.97 14.25
N ILE A 82 -4.79 -10.10 13.27
CA ILE A 82 -3.48 -9.57 12.86
C ILE A 82 -3.45 -8.04 12.90
N SER A 83 -2.26 -7.48 13.12
CA SER A 83 -2.02 -6.03 13.15
C SER A 83 -1.42 -5.51 11.85
N ALA A 84 -0.69 -6.33 11.13
CA ALA A 84 0.01 -5.97 9.90
C ALA A 84 0.15 -7.16 8.94
N VAL A 85 0.36 -6.86 7.68
CA VAL A 85 0.65 -7.84 6.64
C VAL A 85 1.96 -7.45 5.95
N HIS A 86 2.88 -8.40 5.86
CA HIS A 86 4.09 -8.30 5.05
C HIS A 86 3.90 -9.16 3.80
N ILE A 87 3.69 -8.52 2.67
CA ILE A 87 3.62 -9.21 1.39
C ILE A 87 5.04 -9.35 0.85
N LEU A 88 5.46 -10.60 0.61
CA LEU A 88 6.75 -10.90 0.01
C LEU A 88 6.85 -10.33 -1.42
N PRO A 89 8.05 -10.17 -2.01
CA PRO A 89 8.22 -9.50 -3.30
C PRO A 89 7.25 -10.04 -4.36
N MET A 90 6.47 -9.16 -4.98
CA MET A 90 5.39 -9.48 -5.92
C MET A 90 5.65 -8.94 -7.34
N PHE A 91 6.80 -8.30 -7.53
CA PHE A 91 7.20 -7.75 -8.83
C PHE A 91 7.71 -8.86 -9.77
N PRO A 92 7.75 -8.61 -11.09
CA PRO A 92 8.35 -9.56 -12.03
C PRO A 92 9.77 -9.95 -11.60
N TYR A 93 10.05 -11.25 -11.61
CA TYR A 93 11.34 -11.80 -11.19
C TYR A 93 11.75 -13.00 -12.08
N THR A 94 13.02 -13.33 -12.04
CA THR A 94 13.60 -14.45 -12.82
C THR A 94 14.09 -15.60 -11.95
N SER A 95 14.31 -15.35 -10.66
CA SER A 95 14.81 -16.34 -9.71
C SER A 95 14.50 -15.95 -8.26
N ASP A 96 14.81 -16.83 -7.32
CA ASP A 96 14.72 -16.63 -5.87
C ASP A 96 13.32 -16.22 -5.37
N ASP A 97 12.26 -16.75 -5.96
CA ASP A 97 10.86 -16.54 -5.56
C ASP A 97 10.48 -15.05 -5.38
N GLY A 98 11.03 -14.18 -6.24
CA GLY A 98 10.77 -12.76 -6.24
C GLY A 98 11.80 -11.91 -5.49
N PHE A 99 12.80 -12.50 -4.86
CA PHE A 99 13.86 -11.75 -4.17
C PHE A 99 14.94 -11.23 -5.11
N SER A 100 15.00 -11.75 -6.33
CA SER A 100 15.85 -11.25 -7.43
C SER A 100 15.00 -10.56 -8.50
N VAL A 101 14.74 -9.31 -8.30
CA VAL A 101 13.91 -8.46 -9.18
C VAL A 101 14.70 -7.98 -10.39
#